data_136b07a957662036ebb3a636ae380cba
#
_entry.id   136b07a957662036ebb3a636ae380cba
#
_cell.length_a   1.000
_cell.length_b   1.000
_cell.length_c   1.000
_cell.angle_alpha   90.00
_cell.angle_beta   90.00
_cell.angle_gamma   90.00
#
_symmetry.space_group_name_H-M   'P 1'
#
loop_
_entity.id
_entity.type
_entity.pdbx_description
1 polymer ?
#
loop_
_entity_poly.entity_id
_entity_poly.type
_entity_poly.pdbx_seq_one_letter_code
_entity_poly.pdbx_strand_id
1 'polypeptide(L)'
;MKFKKTIIASVAALALTGFITGCGDEKKSAAPAPKDSRAVTLKVGVSPVPHAEILGAVKDKLAKEGINVEIIEFTDYVQPNLALNDKNLDANYFQHKPYLDEFVQSRNLKLVSAGAIHLEPMSVFSKKIKDLKDLPDGARVAIPNDPTNGGRALLVLQSAGLIKLRDGAPITATPQDITENKKNLQFSELEAPQLPRSLEDADISVININFALEAKLNPKDAIFTESSDSPYANIVAV
;
A
#
# COMPACT_ATOMS: atom_id res chain seq x y z
N MET A 1 -21.05 62.91 -17.99
CA MET A 1 -20.24 64.06 -17.52
C MET A 1 -18.80 63.53 -17.46
N LYS A 2 -18.00 63.86 -18.48
CA LYS A 2 -17.02 64.97 -18.62
C LYS A 2 -16.11 65.02 -17.37
N PHE A 3 -14.84 64.80 -17.45
CA PHE A 3 -13.61 65.43 -17.93
C PHE A 3 -12.51 64.99 -16.97
N LYS A 4 -11.24 64.95 -17.15
CA LYS A 4 -10.29 65.43 -18.17
C LYS A 4 -8.90 64.73 -17.92
N LYS A 5 -8.17 64.62 -18.98
CA LYS A 5 -6.74 64.37 -19.13
C LYS A 5 -5.88 65.38 -18.39
N THR A 6 -4.65 64.99 -17.96
CA THR A 6 -3.50 65.86 -18.16
C THR A 6 -2.22 65.04 -18.24
N ILE A 7 -1.45 65.29 -19.29
CA ILE A 7 -0.10 64.85 -19.67
C ILE A 7 0.88 65.93 -19.22
N ILE A 8 2.09 65.59 -18.79
CA ILE A 8 3.34 66.36 -18.89
C ILE A 8 4.46 65.36 -18.68
N ALA A 9 5.30 65.08 -19.51
CA ALA A 9 6.35 65.30 -20.44
C ALA A 9 7.66 65.87 -19.83
N SER A 10 8.74 65.16 -20.17
CA SER A 10 10.15 65.59 -20.39
C SER A 10 11.02 65.98 -19.19
N VAL A 11 12.22 65.42 -19.10
CA VAL A 11 13.47 65.93 -19.69
C VAL A 11 14.63 64.92 -19.54
N ALA A 12 15.37 64.77 -20.62
CA ALA A 12 16.64 64.06 -20.77
C ALA A 12 17.83 64.85 -20.21
N ALA A 13 18.87 64.14 -19.76
CA ALA A 13 20.22 64.65 -19.73
C ALA A 13 21.24 63.52 -19.94
N LEU A 14 22.01 63.69 -21.02
CA LEU A 14 23.23 62.94 -21.36
C LEU A 14 24.39 63.35 -20.44
N ALA A 15 25.25 62.42 -20.12
CA ALA A 15 26.70 62.67 -19.94
C ALA A 15 27.51 61.40 -20.24
N LEU A 16 28.47 61.62 -21.09
CA LEU A 16 29.44 60.70 -21.69
C LEU A 16 30.62 60.33 -20.74
N THR A 17 31.24 59.22 -21.14
CA THR A 17 32.66 58.83 -21.15
C THR A 17 33.28 58.15 -19.94
N GLY A 18 33.90 57.04 -20.32
CA GLY A 18 34.94 56.35 -19.52
C GLY A 18 35.24 54.91 -20.03
N PHE A 19 36.02 54.81 -21.12
CA PHE A 19 36.64 53.56 -21.56
C PHE A 19 37.72 53.13 -20.54
N ILE A 20 37.61 51.93 -20.00
CA ILE A 20 38.81 51.19 -19.53
C ILE A 20 38.62 49.73 -19.97
N THR A 21 39.51 49.32 -20.86
CA THR A 21 39.76 47.93 -21.27
C THR A 21 40.42 47.14 -20.14
N GLY A 22 39.81 46.05 -19.74
CA GLY A 22 40.40 45.04 -18.85
C GLY A 22 39.95 43.65 -19.30
N CYS A 23 40.81 42.96 -20.07
CA CYS A 23 40.66 41.50 -20.30
C CYS A 23 40.84 40.76 -18.97
N GLY A 24 39.82 40.09 -18.54
CA GLY A 24 39.86 39.08 -17.47
C GLY A 24 38.83 37.99 -17.78
N ASP A 25 39.31 36.80 -18.10
CA ASP A 25 38.51 35.61 -18.25
C ASP A 25 37.83 35.26 -16.93
N GLU A 26 36.67 35.80 -16.64
CA GLU A 26 35.81 35.30 -15.59
C GLU A 26 34.84 34.26 -16.17
N LYS A 27 35.16 32.97 -15.89
CA LYS A 27 34.16 31.89 -15.98
C LYS A 27 32.95 32.34 -15.16
N LYS A 28 31.92 32.82 -15.84
CA LYS A 28 30.58 32.95 -15.24
C LYS A 28 30.12 31.54 -14.80
N SER A 29 30.32 31.26 -13.53
CA SER A 29 29.59 30.22 -12.82
C SER A 29 28.11 30.59 -12.96
N ALA A 30 27.40 29.83 -13.78
CA ALA A 30 25.95 29.93 -13.85
C ALA A 30 25.41 29.57 -12.45
N ALA A 31 24.83 30.57 -11.79
CA ALA A 31 24.05 30.31 -10.58
C ALA A 31 23.00 29.26 -10.89
N PRO A 32 22.82 28.23 -10.03
CA PRO A 32 21.75 27.28 -10.22
C PRO A 32 20.42 28.02 -10.24
N ALA A 33 19.59 27.73 -11.25
CA ALA A 33 18.25 28.28 -11.35
C ALA A 33 17.51 28.03 -10.02
N PRO A 34 16.72 28.99 -9.51
CA PRO A 34 15.95 28.78 -8.30
C PRO A 34 15.04 27.59 -8.56
N LYS A 35 15.25 26.48 -7.83
CA LYS A 35 14.26 25.42 -7.71
C LYS A 35 13.00 26.08 -7.16
N ASP A 36 11.92 26.06 -7.92
CA ASP A 36 10.59 26.49 -7.45
C ASP A 36 10.19 25.53 -6.32
N SER A 37 10.59 25.85 -5.11
CA SER A 37 10.44 25.03 -3.93
C SER A 37 9.13 25.34 -3.22
N ARG A 38 8.00 25.17 -3.92
CA ARG A 38 6.73 24.98 -3.22
C ARG A 38 6.72 23.57 -2.70
N ALA A 39 7.02 23.40 -1.41
CA ALA A 39 6.85 22.13 -0.75
C ALA A 39 5.39 21.66 -0.92
N VAL A 40 5.21 20.46 -1.47
CA VAL A 40 3.90 19.81 -1.60
C VAL A 40 3.70 18.92 -0.37
N THR A 41 2.52 18.95 0.22
CA THR A 41 2.13 18.00 1.27
C THR A 41 1.20 16.97 0.69
N LEU A 42 1.54 15.68 0.84
CA LEU A 42 0.74 14.54 0.42
C LEU A 42 0.20 13.81 1.64
N LYS A 43 -1.11 13.59 1.67
CA LYS A 43 -1.79 12.76 2.66
C LYS A 43 -1.83 11.32 2.17
N VAL A 44 -1.15 10.43 2.88
CA VAL A 44 -1.02 9.02 2.49
C VAL A 44 -1.66 8.12 3.53
N GLY A 45 -2.70 7.37 3.11
CA GLY A 45 -3.36 6.36 3.93
C GLY A 45 -2.54 5.07 3.96
N VAL A 46 -2.27 4.52 5.15
CA VAL A 46 -1.42 3.33 5.33
C VAL A 46 -1.97 2.41 6.41
N SER A 47 -1.56 1.13 6.40
CA SER A 47 -1.67 0.30 7.61
C SER A 47 -0.56 0.64 8.60
N PRO A 48 -0.77 0.48 9.93
CA PRO A 48 0.23 0.85 10.93
C PRO A 48 1.57 0.14 10.73
N VAL A 49 1.55 -1.17 10.50
CA VAL A 49 2.76 -2.02 10.32
C VAL A 49 2.57 -2.91 9.08
N PRO A 50 3.56 -3.06 8.22
CA PRO A 50 4.84 -2.36 8.17
C PRO A 50 4.78 -1.05 7.38
N HIS A 51 3.63 -0.69 6.79
CA HIS A 51 3.49 0.36 5.78
C HIS A 51 3.83 1.76 6.32
N ALA A 52 3.31 2.13 7.51
CA ALA A 52 3.65 3.41 8.14
C ALA A 52 5.14 3.49 8.50
N GLU A 53 5.75 2.38 8.93
CA GLU A 53 7.18 2.32 9.25
C GLU A 53 8.04 2.50 7.99
N ILE A 54 7.70 1.80 6.89
CA ILE A 54 8.41 1.90 5.61
C ILE A 54 8.32 3.34 5.06
N LEU A 55 7.11 3.92 5.05
CA LEU A 55 6.90 5.29 4.59
C LEU A 55 7.61 6.30 5.50
N GLY A 56 7.56 6.09 6.81
CA GLY A 56 8.26 6.90 7.82
C GLY A 56 9.78 6.93 7.59
N ALA A 57 10.38 5.80 7.23
CA ALA A 57 11.82 5.69 6.99
C ALA A 57 12.31 6.54 5.80
N VAL A 58 11.44 6.86 4.84
CA VAL A 58 11.79 7.68 3.68
C VAL A 58 11.29 9.13 3.77
N LYS A 59 10.51 9.47 4.78
CA LYS A 59 9.84 10.77 4.96
C LYS A 59 10.84 11.95 4.92
N ASP A 60 11.95 11.84 5.64
CA ASP A 60 12.97 12.91 5.69
C ASP A 60 13.70 13.08 4.35
N LYS A 61 13.84 12.01 3.59
CA LYS A 61 14.42 12.07 2.24
C LYS A 61 13.47 12.81 1.29
N LEU A 62 12.18 12.47 1.33
CA LEU A 62 11.14 13.14 0.53
C LEU A 62 11.02 14.63 0.89
N ALA A 63 11.09 14.98 2.17
CA ALA A 63 11.05 16.37 2.61
C ALA A 63 12.21 17.21 2.04
N LYS A 64 13.41 16.64 1.91
CA LYS A 64 14.56 17.30 1.26
C LYS A 64 14.35 17.52 -0.25
N GLU A 65 13.46 16.76 -0.85
CA GLU A 65 13.06 16.90 -2.25
C GLU A 65 11.82 17.82 -2.42
N GLY A 66 11.34 18.43 -1.32
CA GLY A 66 10.20 19.33 -1.31
C GLY A 66 8.84 18.60 -1.18
N ILE A 67 8.83 17.31 -0.82
CA ILE A 67 7.62 16.51 -0.64
C ILE A 67 7.43 16.20 0.85
N ASN A 68 6.47 16.86 1.49
CA ASN A 68 6.06 16.53 2.85
C ASN A 68 5.02 15.42 2.83
N VAL A 69 5.13 14.45 3.72
CA VAL A 69 4.18 13.33 3.83
C VAL A 69 3.45 13.40 5.17
N GLU A 70 2.14 13.47 5.11
CA GLU A 70 1.23 13.28 6.24
C GLU A 70 0.73 11.83 6.21
N ILE A 71 1.13 11.03 7.21
CA ILE A 71 0.78 9.62 7.31
C ILE A 71 -0.54 9.51 8.09
N ILE A 72 -1.54 8.85 7.50
CA ILE A 72 -2.85 8.60 8.09
C ILE A 72 -3.05 7.10 8.19
N GLU A 73 -3.14 6.58 9.42
CA GLU A 73 -3.24 5.14 9.67
C GLU A 73 -4.69 4.65 9.63
N PHE A 74 -4.88 3.48 9.03
CA PHE A 74 -6.15 2.76 8.95
C PHE A 74 -5.95 1.31 9.41
N THR A 75 -6.95 0.78 10.10
CA THR A 75 -6.93 -0.58 10.66
C THR A 75 -7.83 -1.56 9.92
N ASP A 76 -8.29 -1.19 8.73
CA ASP A 76 -9.08 -2.02 7.82
C ASP A 76 -8.65 -1.80 6.37
N TYR A 77 -9.17 -2.63 5.44
CA TYR A 77 -8.79 -2.56 4.02
C TYR A 77 -9.80 -1.80 3.13
N VAL A 78 -10.94 -1.37 3.68
CA VAL A 78 -12.01 -0.70 2.91
C VAL A 78 -11.82 0.81 2.91
N GLN A 79 -11.63 1.38 4.09
CA GLN A 79 -11.59 2.84 4.30
C GLN A 79 -10.49 3.57 3.53
N PRO A 80 -9.24 3.04 3.39
CA PRO A 80 -8.20 3.76 2.66
C PRO A 80 -8.54 4.02 1.20
N ASN A 81 -9.20 3.07 0.52
CA ASN A 81 -9.63 3.25 -0.87
C ASN A 81 -10.82 4.20 -1.00
N LEU A 82 -11.76 4.15 -0.07
CA LEU A 82 -12.88 5.10 -0.05
C LEU A 82 -12.38 6.52 0.23
N ALA A 83 -11.51 6.71 1.21
CA ALA A 83 -10.93 8.01 1.54
C ALA A 83 -10.10 8.60 0.36
N LEU A 84 -9.39 7.75 -0.39
CA LEU A 84 -8.66 8.16 -1.58
C LEU A 84 -9.63 8.57 -2.71
N ASN A 85 -10.67 7.76 -2.96
CA ASN A 85 -11.69 8.08 -3.95
C ASN A 85 -12.41 9.41 -3.64
N ASP A 86 -12.67 9.69 -2.37
CA ASP A 86 -13.34 10.89 -1.88
C ASP A 86 -12.39 12.09 -1.77
N LYS A 87 -11.12 11.94 -2.21
CA LYS A 87 -10.07 12.99 -2.18
C LYS A 87 -9.72 13.47 -0.77
N ASN A 88 -9.95 12.66 0.23
CA ASN A 88 -9.47 12.90 1.61
C ASN A 88 -8.01 12.47 1.78
N LEU A 89 -7.50 11.66 0.83
CA LEU A 89 -6.11 11.25 0.67
C LEU A 89 -5.63 11.60 -0.73
N ASP A 90 -4.31 11.77 -0.90
CA ASP A 90 -3.63 11.92 -2.18
C ASP A 90 -3.12 10.58 -2.70
N ALA A 91 -2.84 9.63 -1.79
CA ALA A 91 -2.42 8.26 -2.09
C ALA A 91 -2.78 7.32 -0.94
N ASN A 92 -2.74 6.02 -1.20
CA ASN A 92 -2.68 5.02 -0.14
C ASN A 92 -1.59 3.97 -0.40
N TYR A 93 -1.11 3.33 0.67
CA TYR A 93 -0.10 2.30 0.63
C TYR A 93 -0.40 1.29 1.74
N PHE A 94 -1.16 0.22 1.40
CA PHE A 94 -1.64 -0.80 2.34
C PHE A 94 -2.04 -2.11 1.65
N GLN A 95 -2.16 -2.13 0.32
CA GLN A 95 -2.82 -3.16 -0.46
C GLN A 95 -1.94 -3.70 -1.57
N HIS A 96 -2.21 -4.92 -2.00
CA HIS A 96 -1.63 -5.48 -3.22
C HIS A 96 -2.49 -5.18 -4.46
N LYS A 97 -1.87 -5.24 -5.63
CA LYS A 97 -2.54 -4.88 -6.88
C LYS A 97 -3.84 -5.68 -7.15
N PRO A 98 -3.90 -7.02 -6.97
CA PRO A 98 -5.15 -7.75 -7.18
C PRO A 98 -6.32 -7.27 -6.29
N TYR A 99 -6.03 -6.82 -5.06
CA TYR A 99 -7.07 -6.25 -4.18
C TYR A 99 -7.58 -4.91 -4.74
N LEU A 100 -6.68 -4.03 -5.19
CA LEU A 100 -7.09 -2.76 -5.81
C LEU A 100 -7.96 -3.02 -7.04
N ASP A 101 -7.54 -3.93 -7.94
CA ASP A 101 -8.23 -4.21 -9.19
C ASP A 101 -9.68 -4.71 -8.91
N GLU A 102 -9.85 -5.63 -7.97
CA GLU A 102 -11.17 -6.12 -7.57
C GLU A 102 -12.00 -5.00 -6.91
N PHE A 103 -11.39 -4.24 -6.00
CA PHE A 103 -12.07 -3.18 -5.27
C PHE A 103 -12.59 -2.07 -6.20
N VAL A 104 -11.80 -1.65 -7.19
CA VAL A 104 -12.22 -0.62 -8.16
C VAL A 104 -13.25 -1.15 -9.14
N GLN A 105 -13.13 -2.41 -9.56
CA GLN A 105 -14.09 -3.04 -10.47
C GLN A 105 -15.46 -3.22 -9.79
N SER A 106 -15.48 -3.79 -8.58
CA SER A 106 -16.75 -4.08 -7.87
C SER A 106 -17.50 -2.82 -7.45
N ARG A 107 -16.81 -1.68 -7.27
CA ARG A 107 -17.39 -0.41 -6.82
C ARG A 107 -17.39 0.68 -7.89
N ASN A 108 -16.93 0.37 -9.11
CA ASN A 108 -16.82 1.32 -10.22
C ASN A 108 -16.02 2.59 -9.85
N LEU A 109 -14.86 2.42 -9.19
CA LEU A 109 -13.96 3.50 -8.81
C LEU A 109 -12.90 3.75 -9.90
N LYS A 110 -12.11 4.82 -9.73
CA LYS A 110 -11.09 5.23 -10.73
C LYS A 110 -9.67 5.26 -10.16
N LEU A 111 -9.43 4.52 -9.08
CA LEU A 111 -8.10 4.44 -8.49
C LEU A 111 -7.18 3.59 -9.35
N VAL A 112 -5.89 3.94 -9.38
CA VAL A 112 -4.87 3.23 -10.14
C VAL A 112 -3.62 2.98 -9.31
N SER A 113 -2.86 1.95 -9.66
CA SER A 113 -1.56 1.69 -9.04
C SER A 113 -0.50 2.63 -9.62
N ALA A 114 0.21 3.35 -8.75
CA ALA A 114 1.38 4.15 -9.11
C ALA A 114 2.68 3.33 -9.15
N GLY A 115 2.73 2.18 -8.47
CA GLY A 115 3.89 1.28 -8.47
C GLY A 115 3.89 0.29 -7.33
N ALA A 116 4.67 -0.79 -7.49
CA ALA A 116 4.88 -1.82 -6.48
C ALA A 116 6.07 -1.45 -5.58
N ILE A 117 5.96 -1.75 -4.28
CA ILE A 117 6.96 -1.40 -3.28
C ILE A 117 7.60 -2.65 -2.66
N HIS A 118 6.82 -3.57 -2.08
CA HIS A 118 7.33 -4.74 -1.38
C HIS A 118 6.35 -5.91 -1.40
N LEU A 119 6.83 -7.09 -1.04
CA LEU A 119 6.02 -8.30 -0.88
C LEU A 119 5.78 -8.58 0.61
N GLU A 120 4.56 -9.01 0.91
CA GLU A 120 4.15 -9.50 2.23
C GLU A 120 3.57 -10.91 2.08
N PRO A 121 4.36 -11.96 2.34
CA PRO A 121 3.86 -13.32 2.25
C PRO A 121 2.75 -13.57 3.27
N MET A 122 1.62 -14.13 2.81
CA MET A 122 0.55 -14.57 3.69
C MET A 122 0.97 -15.84 4.43
N SER A 123 0.58 -15.98 5.69
CA SER A 123 1.08 -17.05 6.55
C SER A 123 -0.01 -17.74 7.34
N VAL A 124 0.19 -19.03 7.63
CA VAL A 124 -0.68 -19.85 8.46
C VAL A 124 -0.12 -19.87 9.87
N PHE A 125 -0.95 -19.51 10.84
CA PHE A 125 -0.61 -19.52 12.26
C PHE A 125 -1.52 -20.48 13.03
N SER A 126 -1.01 -20.96 14.17
CA SER A 126 -1.76 -21.75 15.13
C SER A 126 -1.25 -21.52 16.55
N LYS A 127 -2.16 -21.54 17.52
CA LYS A 127 -1.83 -21.65 18.95
C LYS A 127 -1.88 -23.09 19.46
N LYS A 128 -2.45 -24.02 18.67
CA LYS A 128 -2.76 -25.39 19.09
C LYS A 128 -1.77 -26.42 18.58
N ILE A 129 -1.23 -26.21 17.38
CA ILE A 129 -0.30 -27.13 16.71
C ILE A 129 0.98 -26.40 16.27
N LYS A 130 2.04 -27.19 16.03
CA LYS A 130 3.33 -26.67 15.55
C LYS A 130 3.69 -27.14 14.14
N ASP A 131 3.00 -28.15 13.63
CA ASP A 131 3.17 -28.70 12.28
C ASP A 131 1.79 -28.97 11.68
N LEU A 132 1.61 -28.70 10.39
CA LEU A 132 0.36 -28.96 9.67
C LEU A 132 -0.01 -30.45 9.63
N LYS A 133 0.97 -31.34 9.83
CA LYS A 133 0.73 -32.79 9.94
C LYS A 133 -0.13 -33.15 11.15
N ASP A 134 -0.04 -32.35 12.22
CA ASP A 134 -0.78 -32.54 13.47
C ASP A 134 -2.20 -31.99 13.40
N LEU A 135 -2.60 -31.37 12.27
CA LEU A 135 -3.92 -30.79 12.08
C LEU A 135 -4.99 -31.93 12.12
N PRO A 136 -5.95 -31.88 13.05
CA PRO A 136 -6.98 -32.92 13.16
C PRO A 136 -7.98 -32.90 11.99
N ASP A 137 -8.65 -34.03 11.81
CA ASP A 137 -9.82 -34.09 10.92
C ASP A 137 -10.94 -33.22 11.48
N GLY A 138 -11.64 -32.50 10.60
CA GLY A 138 -12.69 -31.56 11.00
C GLY A 138 -12.15 -30.25 11.60
N ALA A 139 -10.85 -29.98 11.47
CA ALA A 139 -10.22 -28.78 12.01
C ALA A 139 -10.90 -27.48 11.49
N ARG A 140 -11.01 -26.49 12.36
CA ARG A 140 -11.52 -25.16 12.04
C ARG A 140 -10.42 -24.29 11.49
N VAL A 141 -10.67 -23.73 10.29
CA VAL A 141 -9.73 -22.90 9.53
C VAL A 141 -10.35 -21.52 9.34
N ALA A 142 -9.71 -20.47 9.88
CA ALA A 142 -10.14 -19.10 9.64
C ALA A 142 -9.37 -18.51 8.46
N ILE A 143 -10.09 -17.85 7.53
CA ILE A 143 -9.54 -17.19 6.34
C ILE A 143 -10.17 -15.80 6.19
N PRO A 144 -9.54 -14.87 5.41
CA PRO A 144 -10.13 -13.58 5.09
C PRO A 144 -11.44 -13.73 4.29
N ASN A 145 -12.38 -12.82 4.50
CA ASN A 145 -13.67 -12.81 3.83
C ASN A 145 -13.75 -11.93 2.58
N ASP A 146 -12.70 -11.12 2.31
CA ASP A 146 -12.66 -10.39 1.05
C ASP A 146 -12.25 -11.32 -0.11
N PRO A 147 -12.77 -11.08 -1.34
CA PRO A 147 -12.62 -12.04 -2.43
C PRO A 147 -11.18 -12.39 -2.75
N THR A 148 -10.27 -11.42 -2.76
CA THR A 148 -8.90 -11.64 -3.20
C THR A 148 -8.01 -12.26 -2.12
N ASN A 149 -8.14 -11.83 -0.85
CA ASN A 149 -7.39 -12.45 0.24
C ASN A 149 -7.99 -13.79 0.65
N GLY A 150 -9.31 -13.98 0.57
CA GLY A 150 -9.97 -15.28 0.75
C GLY A 150 -9.45 -16.30 -0.26
N GLY A 151 -9.48 -15.96 -1.55
CA GLY A 151 -8.96 -16.82 -2.61
C GLY A 151 -7.45 -17.08 -2.45
N ARG A 152 -6.66 -16.06 -2.08
CA ARG A 152 -5.23 -16.21 -1.77
C ARG A 152 -4.99 -17.18 -0.60
N ALA A 153 -5.79 -17.09 0.46
CA ALA A 153 -5.70 -18.00 1.60
C ALA A 153 -5.96 -19.46 1.18
N LEU A 154 -6.93 -19.69 0.30
CA LEU A 154 -7.19 -21.04 -0.25
C LEU A 154 -6.02 -21.53 -1.11
N LEU A 155 -5.37 -20.66 -1.89
CA LEU A 155 -4.16 -21.02 -2.65
C LEU A 155 -2.99 -21.36 -1.72
N VAL A 156 -2.83 -20.65 -0.60
CA VAL A 156 -1.85 -20.95 0.45
C VAL A 156 -2.11 -22.33 1.04
N LEU A 157 -3.35 -22.64 1.39
CA LEU A 157 -3.75 -23.96 1.92
C LEU A 157 -3.58 -25.08 0.89
N GLN A 158 -3.82 -24.82 -0.38
CA GLN A 158 -3.53 -25.76 -1.47
C GLN A 158 -2.03 -26.00 -1.60
N SER A 159 -1.20 -24.97 -1.56
CA SER A 159 0.26 -25.09 -1.58
C SER A 159 0.80 -25.86 -0.38
N ALA A 160 0.12 -25.78 0.76
CA ALA A 160 0.40 -26.56 1.96
C ALA A 160 -0.08 -28.02 1.86
N GLY A 161 -0.77 -28.42 0.77
CA GLY A 161 -1.27 -29.78 0.55
C GLY A 161 -2.52 -30.13 1.37
N LEU A 162 -3.19 -29.16 1.96
CA LEU A 162 -4.36 -29.38 2.83
C LEU A 162 -5.66 -29.54 2.04
N ILE A 163 -5.78 -28.85 0.91
CA ILE A 163 -6.95 -28.86 0.02
C ILE A 163 -6.52 -28.90 -1.44
N LYS A 164 -7.46 -29.15 -2.35
CA LYS A 164 -7.29 -28.94 -3.77
C LYS A 164 -8.45 -28.10 -4.30
N LEU A 165 -8.15 -27.04 -5.00
CA LEU A 165 -9.15 -26.25 -5.73
C LEU A 165 -9.42 -26.88 -7.11
N ARG A 166 -10.56 -26.58 -7.71
CA ARG A 166 -10.86 -26.96 -9.09
C ARG A 166 -9.81 -26.37 -10.05
N ASP A 167 -9.58 -27.06 -11.15
CA ASP A 167 -8.66 -26.56 -12.18
C ASP A 167 -9.16 -25.21 -12.74
N GLY A 168 -8.24 -24.27 -12.88
CA GLY A 168 -8.55 -22.92 -13.34
C GLY A 168 -9.36 -22.08 -12.33
N ALA A 169 -9.36 -22.41 -11.04
CA ALA A 169 -9.97 -21.60 -10.02
C ALA A 169 -9.40 -20.15 -10.07
N PRO A 170 -10.28 -19.11 -10.01
CA PRO A 170 -9.84 -17.73 -10.08
C PRO A 170 -9.10 -17.33 -8.80
N ILE A 171 -8.40 -16.18 -8.86
CA ILE A 171 -7.75 -15.60 -7.67
C ILE A 171 -8.75 -15.21 -6.56
N THR A 172 -10.03 -15.14 -6.90
CA THR A 172 -11.15 -14.88 -5.99
C THR A 172 -11.93 -16.18 -5.64
N ALA A 173 -11.22 -17.35 -5.69
CA ALA A 173 -11.80 -18.61 -5.32
C ALA A 173 -12.41 -18.59 -3.92
N THR A 174 -13.47 -19.36 -3.74
CA THR A 174 -14.21 -19.50 -2.47
C THR A 174 -14.13 -20.95 -1.97
N PRO A 175 -14.53 -21.25 -0.73
CA PRO A 175 -14.58 -22.63 -0.25
C PRO A 175 -15.40 -23.60 -1.12
N GLN A 176 -16.33 -23.06 -1.94
CA GLN A 176 -17.11 -23.85 -2.91
C GLN A 176 -16.27 -24.36 -4.09
N ASP A 177 -15.11 -23.74 -4.34
CA ASP A 177 -14.19 -24.18 -5.39
C ASP A 177 -13.26 -25.34 -4.96
N ILE A 178 -13.38 -25.80 -3.70
CA ILE A 178 -12.59 -26.92 -3.17
C ILE A 178 -13.13 -28.25 -3.70
N THR A 179 -12.28 -29.01 -4.38
CA THR A 179 -12.60 -30.33 -4.93
C THR A 179 -12.08 -31.49 -4.06
N GLU A 180 -11.02 -31.26 -3.28
CA GLU A 180 -10.51 -32.21 -2.31
C GLU A 180 -10.29 -31.54 -0.96
N ASN A 181 -10.86 -32.12 0.08
CA ASN A 181 -10.72 -31.71 1.48
C ASN A 181 -10.63 -32.97 2.36
N LYS A 182 -9.48 -33.64 2.30
CA LYS A 182 -9.28 -34.98 2.92
C LYS A 182 -9.43 -34.96 4.44
N LYS A 183 -9.16 -33.84 5.07
CA LYS A 183 -9.30 -33.65 6.53
C LYS A 183 -10.67 -33.08 6.94
N ASN A 184 -11.61 -32.90 6.02
CA ASN A 184 -12.92 -32.30 6.29
C ASN A 184 -12.82 -30.95 7.01
N LEU A 185 -11.86 -30.10 6.61
CA LEU A 185 -11.62 -28.79 7.20
C LEU A 185 -12.88 -27.92 7.12
N GLN A 186 -13.16 -27.22 8.22
CA GLN A 186 -14.32 -26.34 8.36
C GLN A 186 -13.86 -24.89 8.24
N PHE A 187 -14.33 -24.17 7.22
CA PHE A 187 -13.91 -22.80 6.94
C PHE A 187 -14.79 -21.78 7.65
N SER A 188 -14.16 -20.76 8.24
CA SER A 188 -14.78 -19.55 8.78
C SER A 188 -14.16 -18.35 8.09
N GLU A 189 -14.98 -17.61 7.34
CA GLU A 189 -14.56 -16.40 6.62
C GLU A 189 -14.78 -15.18 7.52
N LEU A 190 -13.71 -14.47 7.85
CA LEU A 190 -13.69 -13.36 8.80
C LEU A 190 -13.05 -12.13 8.16
N GLU A 191 -13.40 -10.94 8.64
CA GLU A 191 -12.66 -9.72 8.29
C GLU A 191 -11.19 -9.88 8.67
N ALA A 192 -10.28 -9.48 7.79
CA ALA A 192 -8.84 -9.70 7.96
C ALA A 192 -8.28 -9.22 9.31
N PRO A 193 -8.71 -8.05 9.89
CA PRO A 193 -8.30 -7.63 11.23
C PRO A 193 -8.71 -8.58 12.37
N GLN A 194 -9.70 -9.46 12.16
CA GLN A 194 -10.19 -10.39 13.19
C GLN A 194 -9.41 -11.71 13.21
N LEU A 195 -8.67 -12.03 12.14
CA LEU A 195 -7.97 -13.31 12.00
C LEU A 195 -6.95 -13.60 13.12
N PRO A 196 -6.16 -12.64 13.63
CA PRO A 196 -5.26 -12.92 14.75
C PRO A 196 -6.02 -13.37 16.02
N ARG A 197 -7.22 -12.83 16.26
CA ARG A 197 -8.04 -13.19 17.41
C ARG A 197 -8.70 -14.56 17.23
N SER A 198 -9.00 -14.97 16.00
CA SER A 198 -9.59 -16.26 15.71
C SER A 198 -8.70 -17.44 16.15
N LEU A 199 -7.40 -17.23 16.39
CA LEU A 199 -6.47 -18.23 16.89
C LEU A 199 -6.83 -18.78 18.29
N GLU A 200 -7.72 -18.12 19.03
CA GLU A 200 -8.24 -18.65 20.29
C GLU A 200 -9.20 -19.83 20.05
N ASP A 201 -9.97 -19.78 18.97
CA ASP A 201 -11.02 -20.74 18.68
C ASP A 201 -10.71 -21.65 17.48
N ALA A 202 -10.12 -21.12 16.41
CA ALA A 202 -9.71 -21.88 15.24
C ALA A 202 -8.50 -22.78 15.54
N ASP A 203 -8.33 -23.84 14.74
CA ASP A 203 -7.17 -24.71 14.84
C ASP A 203 -6.00 -24.11 14.07
N ILE A 204 -6.27 -23.48 12.94
CA ILE A 204 -5.34 -22.64 12.18
C ILE A 204 -6.05 -21.40 11.65
N SER A 205 -5.29 -20.33 11.42
CA SER A 205 -5.76 -19.10 10.75
C SER A 205 -4.76 -18.68 9.69
N VAL A 206 -5.26 -18.32 8.50
CA VAL A 206 -4.45 -17.80 7.39
C VAL A 206 -4.50 -16.29 7.44
N ILE A 207 -3.39 -15.65 7.80
CA ILE A 207 -3.36 -14.24 8.21
C ILE A 207 -2.46 -13.42 7.28
N ASN A 208 -2.96 -12.28 6.82
CA ASN A 208 -2.13 -11.26 6.16
C ASN A 208 -1.08 -10.75 7.15
N ILE A 209 0.17 -10.64 6.70
CA ILE A 209 1.29 -10.42 7.61
C ILE A 209 1.23 -9.09 8.37
N ASN A 210 0.67 -8.03 7.78
CA ASN A 210 0.49 -6.76 8.48
C ASN A 210 -0.38 -6.92 9.74
N PHE A 211 -1.51 -7.65 9.67
CA PHE A 211 -2.35 -7.92 10.86
C PHE A 211 -1.69 -8.88 11.84
N ALA A 212 -0.89 -9.83 11.36
CA ALA A 212 -0.08 -10.66 12.24
C ALA A 212 0.93 -9.81 13.03
N LEU A 213 1.64 -8.90 12.38
CA LEU A 213 2.60 -7.98 13.01
C LEU A 213 1.91 -7.02 13.99
N GLU A 214 0.77 -6.44 13.61
CA GLU A 214 -0.03 -5.56 14.46
C GLU A 214 -0.50 -6.28 15.74
N ALA A 215 -0.88 -7.56 15.61
CA ALA A 215 -1.21 -8.43 16.74
C ALA A 215 0.02 -8.99 17.48
N LYS A 216 1.24 -8.58 17.12
CA LYS A 216 2.51 -9.02 17.69
C LYS A 216 2.79 -10.53 17.56
N LEU A 217 2.21 -11.16 16.55
CA LEU A 217 2.60 -12.51 16.16
C LEU A 217 3.97 -12.44 15.49
N ASN A 218 4.87 -13.34 15.89
CA ASN A 218 6.18 -13.41 15.24
C ASN A 218 6.03 -14.20 13.90
N PRO A 219 6.40 -13.62 12.75
CA PRO A 219 6.35 -14.32 11.47
C PRO A 219 7.11 -15.66 11.44
N LYS A 220 8.13 -15.82 12.31
CA LYS A 220 8.89 -17.08 12.44
C LYS A 220 8.10 -18.19 13.12
N ASP A 221 7.01 -17.86 13.80
CA ASP A 221 6.12 -18.83 14.45
C ASP A 221 5.02 -19.32 13.50
N ALA A 222 4.99 -18.84 12.27
CA ALA A 222 4.10 -19.35 11.23
C ALA A 222 4.45 -20.82 10.92
N ILE A 223 3.42 -21.67 10.86
CA ILE A 223 3.57 -23.09 10.56
C ILE A 223 3.60 -23.39 9.06
N PHE A 224 3.22 -22.41 8.25
CA PHE A 224 3.38 -22.39 6.80
C PHE A 224 3.37 -20.94 6.30
N THR A 225 4.16 -20.66 5.26
CA THR A 225 4.23 -19.32 4.67
C THR A 225 4.19 -19.45 3.14
N GLU A 226 3.46 -18.54 2.51
CA GLU A 226 3.38 -18.40 1.05
C GLU A 226 4.78 -18.22 0.45
N SER A 227 4.97 -18.73 -0.78
CA SER A 227 6.19 -18.48 -1.54
C SER A 227 6.37 -16.98 -1.83
N SER A 228 7.63 -16.52 -1.86
CA SER A 228 7.98 -15.17 -2.30
C SER A 228 7.75 -14.94 -3.81
N ASP A 229 7.56 -16.00 -4.59
CA ASP A 229 7.17 -15.91 -6.00
C ASP A 229 5.65 -15.75 -6.10
N SER A 230 5.17 -14.53 -5.81
CA SER A 230 3.77 -14.21 -5.60
C SER A 230 3.39 -12.90 -6.32
N PRO A 231 2.21 -12.82 -6.97
CA PRO A 231 1.75 -11.61 -7.65
C PRO A 231 1.23 -10.51 -6.68
N TYR A 232 1.29 -10.76 -5.39
CA TYR A 232 0.65 -9.91 -4.36
C TYR A 232 1.60 -8.83 -3.81
N ALA A 233 2.41 -8.20 -4.68
CA ALA A 233 3.21 -7.05 -4.27
C ALA A 233 2.32 -5.90 -3.78
N ASN A 234 2.64 -5.33 -2.63
CA ASN A 234 2.01 -4.13 -2.10
C ASN A 234 2.39 -2.91 -2.92
N ILE A 235 1.41 -2.07 -3.19
CA ILE A 235 1.47 -0.95 -4.13
C ILE A 235 1.13 0.37 -3.45
N VAL A 236 1.60 1.47 -4.06
CA VAL A 236 1.01 2.79 -3.85
C VAL A 236 -0.13 2.95 -4.86
N ALA A 237 -1.30 3.36 -4.41
CA ALA A 237 -2.45 3.71 -5.25
C ALA A 237 -2.75 5.22 -5.17
N VAL A 238 -3.25 5.78 -6.29
CA VAL A 238 -3.65 7.18 -6.46
C VAL A 238 -4.97 7.29 -7.18
#